data_3509b0740daa2386bf8573e639380043
#
_entry.id   3509b0740daa2386bf8573e639380043
#
_cell.length_a   1.000
_cell.length_b   1.000
_cell.length_c   1.000
_cell.angle_alpha   90.00
_cell.angle_beta   90.00
_cell.angle_gamma   90.00
#
_symmetry.space_group_name_H-M   'P 1'
#
loop_
_entity.id
_entity.type
_entity.pdbx_description
1 polymer ?
#
loop_
_entity_poly.entity_id
_entity_poly.type
_entity_poly.pdbx_seq_one_letter_code
_entity_poly.pdbx_strand_id
1 'polypeptide(L)'
;MMEDMTTGRIWNIDRNNRSFDTITGQNFSTLTRFHVPEEARILNRMGRPMDFSDLMLGMRVQVRHANFMTASIPPQTTAYEVRVL
;
A
#
# COMPACT_ATOMS: atom_id res chain seq x y z
N MET A 1 -14.82 13.11 5.09
CA MET A 1 -13.65 12.78 4.30
C MET A 1 -13.79 11.41 3.69
N MET A 2 -13.42 11.29 2.46
CA MET A 2 -13.61 10.06 1.69
C MET A 2 -12.30 9.30 1.61
N GLU A 3 -12.31 8.05 2.03
CA GLU A 3 -11.15 7.17 1.87
C GLU A 3 -11.63 5.78 1.48
N ASP A 4 -10.75 5.07 0.81
CA ASP A 4 -11.00 3.72 0.36
C ASP A 4 -10.05 2.75 1.04
N MET A 5 -10.32 1.48 0.88
CA MET A 5 -9.51 0.41 1.44
C MET A 5 -9.25 -0.64 0.38
N THR A 6 -7.98 -1.04 0.26
CA THR A 6 -7.57 -2.07 -0.68
C THR A 6 -6.79 -3.13 0.06
N THR A 7 -7.08 -4.39 -0.22
CA THR A 7 -6.33 -5.53 0.31
C THR A 7 -5.62 -6.19 -0.85
N GLY A 8 -4.32 -6.44 -0.70
CA GLY A 8 -3.54 -7.07 -1.75
C GLY A 8 -2.20 -7.55 -1.23
N ARG A 9 -1.39 -8.11 -2.14
CA ARG A 9 -0.03 -8.53 -1.82
C ARG A 9 0.95 -7.51 -2.36
N ILE A 10 2.01 -7.26 -1.62
CA ILE A 10 3.08 -6.38 -2.07
C ILE A 10 3.84 -7.08 -3.19
N TRP A 11 3.82 -6.44 -4.36
CA TRP A 11 4.43 -6.97 -5.56
C TRP A 11 5.79 -6.32 -5.86
N ASN A 12 5.92 -5.04 -5.51
CA ASN A 12 7.12 -4.26 -5.78
C ASN A 12 7.27 -3.20 -4.69
N ILE A 13 8.52 -2.86 -4.33
CA ILE A 13 8.80 -1.85 -3.30
C ILE A 13 9.86 -0.91 -3.83
N ASP A 14 9.59 0.39 -3.73
CA ASP A 14 10.57 1.45 -3.99
C ASP A 14 10.89 2.13 -2.66
N ARG A 15 11.99 1.73 -2.04
CA ARG A 15 12.35 2.20 -0.71
C ARG A 15 12.79 3.67 -0.71
N ASN A 16 13.36 4.13 -1.81
CA ASN A 16 13.82 5.52 -1.90
C ASN A 16 12.66 6.50 -1.92
N ASN A 17 11.56 6.11 -2.57
CA ASN A 17 10.39 6.98 -2.73
C ASN A 17 9.24 6.62 -1.79
N ARG A 18 9.46 5.70 -0.86
CA ARG A 18 8.45 5.23 0.10
C ARG A 18 7.14 4.88 -0.61
N SER A 19 7.25 4.01 -1.61
CA SER A 19 6.07 3.54 -2.33
C SER A 19 6.16 2.03 -2.52
N PHE A 20 5.00 1.41 -2.71
CA PHE A 20 4.94 0.00 -3.07
C PHE A 20 3.74 -0.24 -3.96
N ASP A 21 3.85 -1.29 -4.75
CA ASP A 21 2.76 -1.72 -5.62
C ASP A 21 2.12 -2.96 -5.01
N THR A 22 0.80 -3.01 -5.03
CA THR A 22 0.07 -4.21 -4.64
C THR A 22 -0.61 -4.82 -5.85
N ILE A 23 -0.79 -6.12 -5.78
CA ILE A 23 -1.62 -6.85 -6.72
C ILE A 23 -2.81 -7.41 -5.95
N THR A 24 -4.01 -7.23 -6.51
CA THR A 24 -5.23 -7.78 -5.93
C THR A 24 -5.76 -8.85 -6.86
N GLY A 25 -6.20 -9.98 -6.29
CA GLY A 25 -6.67 -11.10 -7.10
C GLY A 25 -5.53 -11.81 -7.79
N GLN A 26 -5.81 -12.35 -8.97
CA GLN A 26 -4.87 -13.17 -9.73
C GLN A 26 -4.46 -12.52 -11.06
N ASN A 27 -4.80 -11.25 -11.24
CA ASN A 27 -4.62 -10.56 -12.51
C ASN A 27 -3.69 -9.37 -12.33
N PHE A 28 -2.61 -9.32 -13.13
CA PHE A 28 -1.64 -8.23 -13.08
C PHE A 28 -2.23 -6.88 -13.44
N SER A 29 -3.40 -6.84 -14.07
CA SER A 29 -4.06 -5.57 -14.37
C SER A 29 -4.58 -4.86 -13.13
N THR A 30 -4.53 -5.49 -11.98
CA THR A 30 -5.01 -4.92 -10.70
C THR A 30 -3.89 -4.34 -9.85
N LEU A 31 -2.76 -3.99 -10.45
CA LEU A 31 -1.68 -3.32 -9.73
C LEU A 31 -2.10 -1.90 -9.34
N THR A 32 -1.79 -1.54 -8.10
CA THR A 32 -1.98 -0.18 -7.59
C THR A 32 -0.73 0.25 -6.85
N ARG A 33 -0.28 1.48 -7.11
CA ARG A 33 0.88 2.03 -6.42
C ARG A 33 0.43 2.93 -5.28
N PHE A 34 0.94 2.63 -4.10
CA PHE A 34 0.66 3.42 -2.91
C PHE A 34 1.90 4.20 -2.51
N HIS A 35 1.76 5.52 -2.41
CA HIS A 35 2.76 6.38 -1.82
C HIS A 35 2.47 6.47 -0.33
N VAL A 36 3.48 6.20 0.50
CA VAL A 36 3.33 6.10 1.95
C VAL A 36 4.11 7.23 2.59
N PRO A 37 3.48 8.40 2.82
CA PRO A 37 4.19 9.51 3.46
C PRO A 37 4.60 9.15 4.88
N GLU A 38 5.53 9.90 5.45
CA GLU A 38 6.07 9.58 6.77
C GLU A 38 5.02 9.63 7.87
N GLU A 39 4.00 10.45 7.71
CA GLU A 39 2.91 10.54 8.68
C GLU A 39 1.93 9.38 8.58
N ALA A 40 1.99 8.56 7.54
CA ALA A 40 1.14 7.39 7.43
C ALA A 40 1.51 6.36 8.49
N ARG A 41 0.50 5.64 8.98
CA ARG A 41 0.72 4.59 9.97
C ARG A 41 1.00 3.28 9.25
N ILE A 42 2.01 2.57 9.73
CA ILE A 42 2.30 1.21 9.25
C ILE A 42 2.24 0.30 10.46
N LEU A 43 1.38 -0.68 10.40
CA LEU A 43 1.09 -1.55 11.55
C LEU A 43 1.34 -3.00 11.18
N ASN A 44 1.89 -3.74 12.14
CA ASN A 44 2.03 -5.17 11.96
C ASN A 44 0.69 -5.88 12.22
N ARG A 45 0.71 -7.21 12.12
CA ARG A 45 -0.49 -8.03 12.30
C ARG A 45 -1.13 -7.82 13.66
N MET A 46 -0.33 -7.50 14.67
CA MET A 46 -0.79 -7.26 16.05
C MET A 46 -1.25 -5.83 16.27
N GLY A 47 -1.20 -4.98 15.25
CA GLY A 47 -1.57 -3.58 15.37
C GLY A 47 -0.49 -2.67 15.93
N ARG A 48 0.76 -3.14 15.97
CA ARG A 48 1.89 -2.35 16.49
C ARG A 48 2.62 -1.66 15.35
N PRO A 49 3.23 -0.49 15.64
CA PRO A 49 3.95 0.24 14.60
C PRO A 49 5.10 -0.55 13.98
N MET A 50 5.25 -0.37 12.68
CA MET A 50 6.36 -0.88 11.88
C MET A 50 6.97 0.25 11.09
N ASP A 51 8.22 0.07 10.68
CA ASP A 51 8.86 0.97 9.74
C ASP A 51 8.56 0.55 8.30
N PHE A 52 8.62 1.52 7.38
CA PHE A 52 8.45 1.20 5.97
C PHE A 52 9.46 0.14 5.53
N SER A 53 10.69 0.21 6.07
CA SER A 53 11.75 -0.75 5.73
C SER A 53 11.44 -2.19 6.13
N ASP A 54 10.46 -2.40 6.99
CA ASP A 54 10.05 -3.75 7.41
C ASP A 54 9.09 -4.40 6.41
N LEU A 55 8.56 -3.63 5.47
CA LEU A 55 7.66 -4.19 4.45
C LEU A 55 8.47 -5.03 3.47
N MET A 56 7.92 -6.18 3.11
CA MET A 56 8.60 -7.17 2.27
C MET A 56 7.70 -7.61 1.13
N LEU A 57 8.31 -8.02 0.03
CA LEU A 57 7.58 -8.58 -1.10
C LEU A 57 6.77 -9.81 -0.65
N GLY A 58 5.56 -9.92 -1.17
CA GLY A 58 4.68 -11.04 -0.89
C GLY A 58 3.80 -10.87 0.34
N MET A 59 4.05 -9.88 1.19
CA MET A 59 3.19 -9.62 2.33
C MET A 59 1.79 -9.23 1.89
N ARG A 60 0.79 -9.79 2.57
CA ARG A 60 -0.58 -9.32 2.41
C ARG A 60 -0.78 -8.10 3.29
N VAL A 61 -1.31 -7.05 2.69
CA VAL A 61 -1.55 -5.81 3.40
C VAL A 61 -2.95 -5.31 3.12
N GLN A 62 -3.50 -4.60 4.08
CA GLN A 62 -4.71 -3.82 3.92
C GLN A 62 -4.32 -2.36 4.00
N VAL A 63 -4.62 -1.61 2.95
CA VAL A 63 -4.22 -0.21 2.83
C VAL A 63 -5.46 0.66 2.88
N ARG A 64 -5.47 1.59 3.81
CA ARG A 64 -6.46 2.66 3.85
C ARG A 64 -5.86 3.86 3.14
N HIS A 65 -6.54 4.38 2.11
CA HIS A 65 -5.93 5.33 1.19
C HIS A 65 -6.94 6.36 0.69
N ALA A 66 -6.44 7.39 0.01
CA ALA A 66 -7.28 8.40 -0.62
C ALA A 66 -8.22 7.74 -1.62
N ASN A 67 -9.38 8.34 -1.80
CA ASN A 67 -10.42 7.79 -2.67
C ASN A 67 -10.25 8.17 -4.14
N PHE A 68 -9.14 8.80 -4.49
CA PHE A 68 -8.83 9.12 -5.88
C PHE A 68 -7.53 8.45 -6.28
N MET A 69 -7.40 8.16 -7.56
CA MET A 69 -6.17 7.62 -8.13
C MET A 69 -5.82 8.38 -9.38
N THR A 70 -4.52 8.49 -9.65
CA THR A 70 -4.07 9.08 -10.90
C THR A 70 -4.42 8.15 -12.07
N ALA A 71 -4.54 8.72 -13.26
CA ALA A 71 -4.83 7.95 -14.48
C ALA A 71 -3.55 7.40 -15.11
N SER A 72 -2.58 7.01 -14.28
CA SER A 72 -1.31 6.43 -14.73
C SER A 72 -1.38 4.90 -14.72
N ILE A 73 -0.32 4.25 -15.21
CA ILE A 73 -0.18 2.80 -15.20
C ILE A 73 1.11 2.45 -14.49
N PRO A 74 1.03 1.87 -13.28
CA PRO A 74 -0.17 1.58 -12.51
C PRO A 74 -0.82 2.86 -11.96
N PRO A 75 -2.11 2.83 -11.64
CA PRO A 75 -2.74 3.95 -10.94
C PRO A 75 -2.09 4.14 -9.58
N GLN A 76 -2.04 5.39 -9.12
CA GLN A 76 -1.33 5.77 -7.91
C GLN A 76 -2.23 6.55 -6.97
N THR A 77 -2.07 6.31 -5.67
CA THR A 77 -2.78 7.05 -4.65
C THR A 77 -1.92 7.16 -3.38
N THR A 78 -2.39 7.90 -2.41
CA THR A 78 -1.69 8.12 -1.14
C THR A 78 -2.29 7.22 -0.07
N ALA A 79 -1.43 6.48 0.63
CA ALA A 79 -1.84 5.65 1.75
C ALA A 79 -1.86 6.46 3.04
N TYR A 80 -2.87 6.20 3.87
CA TYR A 80 -2.98 6.77 5.22
C TYR A 80 -2.58 5.74 6.27
N GLU A 81 -2.86 4.48 6.03
CA GLU A 81 -2.48 3.40 6.95
C GLU A 81 -2.25 2.13 6.16
N VAL A 82 -1.20 1.43 6.51
CA VAL A 82 -0.87 0.12 5.94
C VAL A 82 -0.85 -0.87 7.10
N ARG A 83 -1.62 -1.93 7.00
CA ARG A 83 -1.65 -2.98 8.02
C ARG A 83 -1.26 -4.30 7.38
N VAL A 84 -0.25 -4.96 7.95
CA VAL A 84 0.14 -6.31 7.55
C VAL A 84 -0.88 -7.30 8.11
N LEU A 85 -1.35 -8.19 7.25
CA LEU A 85 -2.36 -9.18 7.63
C LEU A 85 -1.74 -10.54 7.99
#